data_028a381e2568451afe8c18bb4207e1fb
#
_entry.id   028a381e2568451afe8c18bb4207e1fb
#
_cell.length_a   1.000
_cell.length_b   1.000
_cell.length_c   1.000
_cell.angle_alpha   90.00
_cell.angle_beta   90.00
_cell.angle_gamma   90.00
#
_symmetry.space_group_name_H-M   'P 1'
#
loop_
_entity.id
_entity.type
_entity.pdbx_description
1 polymer ?
#
loop_
_entity_poly.entity_id
_entity_poly.type
_entity_poly.pdbx_seq_one_letter_code
_entity_poly.pdbx_strand_id
1 'polypeptide(L)'
;MRTVRYSRQGQLNLFVPRSGTGHINQESALSMNASPQTISGTPPKVMLLIDGKPVESSTRDWREVINPATQELLATVPFATADEIDRAVRSAHEAFEKWKRTPVGARMRIMLRYQALVREHLPRIAKTLSAEQGKTLADAEGDIFRGLEVIEHACSIGSLAQGEFLENVAGGVDTYTLRQPIGVCAGITPFNFPAMIPLWMFPMAIVCGNTFVLKPSEQDPLSTMQLVELAIEAGVPPGVLNVVHGGKEVVDALCTHELVKAVSFVGSTAVGTHVYRLASEHGKRVQSMMGAKNHAVVLPDANREHTLNALAGAGFGAAGQRCMATSVIVFVGESHQWLPDLVAKAKLLKVNAGSEPGTDVGPVISRAAKARILALLETGVAEGATLTLDGRSISVRGYEDGNFVGPTIFSDVTTEMQIYRTEIFGPVLLVMSVPTLDDAIALVNSNPYGNGVGLFTSSGAAARKFQTEIDIGQVGINIPIPVPVPYFSFTGSRGSKLGDLGPYGKQVVQFYTQTKTVTARWFDDATVNDGVNTTISLR
;
A
#
# COMPACT_ATOMS: atom_id res chain seq x y z
N MET A 1 -15.32 22.99 50.99
CA MET A 1 -14.41 21.86 51.30
C MET A 1 -15.25 20.66 51.73
N ARG A 2 -15.46 19.69 50.88
CA ARG A 2 -15.98 18.38 51.25
C ARG A 2 -15.24 17.36 50.37
N THR A 3 -14.42 16.57 51.02
CA THR A 3 -13.60 15.49 50.53
C THR A 3 -14.51 14.29 50.19
N VAL A 4 -14.48 13.79 48.98
CA VAL A 4 -15.13 12.53 48.62
C VAL A 4 -14.06 11.45 48.47
N ARG A 5 -14.13 10.44 49.35
CA ARG A 5 -13.32 9.22 49.30
C ARG A 5 -13.99 8.24 48.32
N TYR A 6 -13.23 7.70 47.39
CA TYR A 6 -13.64 6.55 46.56
C TYR A 6 -13.36 5.24 47.33
N SER A 7 -14.38 4.40 47.52
CA SER A 7 -14.23 3.01 47.97
C SER A 7 -14.29 2.09 46.77
N ARG A 8 -13.40 1.10 46.74
CA ARG A 8 -13.37 -0.02 45.78
C ARG A 8 -14.51 -1.00 46.10
N GLN A 9 -14.98 -1.66 45.06
CA GLN A 9 -15.85 -2.85 44.95
C GLN A 9 -17.30 -2.57 44.52
N GLY A 10 -17.63 -3.06 43.33
CA GLY A 10 -18.98 -3.16 42.80
C GLY A 10 -18.99 -4.02 41.54
N GLN A 11 -19.17 -5.33 41.73
CA GLN A 11 -19.50 -6.27 40.64
C GLN A 11 -20.88 -5.92 40.09
N LEU A 12 -20.99 -5.70 38.78
CA LEU A 12 -22.27 -5.62 38.07
C LEU A 12 -22.63 -6.99 37.52
N ASN A 13 -23.63 -7.59 38.12
CA ASN A 13 -24.34 -8.77 37.56
C ASN A 13 -25.29 -8.28 36.46
N LEU A 14 -25.07 -8.68 35.22
CA LEU A 14 -26.04 -8.52 34.14
C LEU A 14 -26.89 -9.78 34.02
N PHE A 15 -28.19 -9.58 34.20
CA PHE A 15 -29.25 -10.56 33.98
C PHE A 15 -29.30 -11.03 32.52
N VAL A 16 -29.30 -12.37 32.30
CA VAL A 16 -29.58 -13.01 31.01
C VAL A 16 -30.99 -13.64 31.13
N PRO A 17 -31.93 -13.32 30.23
CA PRO A 17 -33.15 -14.10 30.12
C PRO A 17 -32.92 -15.37 29.31
N ARG A 18 -33.26 -16.52 29.93
CA ARG A 18 -33.38 -17.79 29.21
C ARG A 18 -34.74 -17.86 28.51
N SER A 19 -34.77 -18.18 27.23
CA SER A 19 -35.87 -18.98 26.66
C SER A 19 -35.51 -19.45 25.23
N GLY A 20 -35.80 -20.74 24.96
CA GLY A 20 -36.07 -21.25 23.62
C GLY A 20 -35.06 -22.27 23.10
N THR A 21 -35.29 -23.54 23.48
CA THR A 21 -34.71 -24.74 22.85
C THR A 21 -35.23 -24.87 21.42
N GLY A 22 -34.34 -24.72 20.43
CA GLY A 22 -34.58 -25.15 19.05
C GLY A 22 -33.40 -26.01 18.60
N HIS A 23 -33.65 -27.31 18.42
CA HIS A 23 -32.69 -28.22 17.80
C HIS A 23 -32.37 -27.78 16.37
N ILE A 24 -31.14 -27.44 16.10
CA ILE A 24 -30.59 -27.37 14.75
C ILE A 24 -29.41 -28.35 14.68
N ASN A 25 -29.51 -29.23 13.70
CA ASN A 25 -28.59 -30.32 13.42
C ASN A 25 -27.13 -29.88 13.37
N GLN A 26 -26.32 -30.52 14.21
CA GLN A 26 -24.87 -30.58 14.04
C GLN A 26 -24.55 -31.61 12.96
N GLU A 27 -24.15 -31.17 11.78
CA GLU A 27 -23.31 -31.95 10.88
C GLU A 27 -22.66 -30.99 9.90
N SER A 28 -21.40 -30.72 10.13
CA SER A 28 -20.23 -30.54 9.28
C SER A 28 -19.21 -29.54 9.84
N ALA A 29 -18.67 -29.84 11.02
CA ALA A 29 -17.39 -29.29 11.43
C ALA A 29 -16.30 -30.14 10.75
N LEU A 30 -15.81 -29.70 9.59
CA LEU A 30 -14.63 -30.27 8.98
C LEU A 30 -13.40 -29.90 9.82
N SER A 31 -12.91 -30.89 10.54
CA SER A 31 -11.63 -30.93 11.23
C SER A 31 -10.49 -30.69 10.22
N MET A 32 -9.83 -29.54 10.31
CA MET A 32 -8.57 -29.29 9.61
C MET A 32 -7.38 -29.44 10.57
N ASN A 33 -7.09 -30.69 10.94
CA ASN A 33 -5.76 -31.16 11.29
C ASN A 33 -5.29 -32.04 10.14
N ALA A 34 -4.62 -31.47 9.16
CA ALA A 34 -3.96 -32.22 8.11
C ALA A 34 -2.52 -31.71 7.99
N SER A 35 -1.59 -32.62 8.27
CA SER A 35 -0.20 -32.60 7.78
C SER A 35 -0.19 -32.41 6.26
N PRO A 36 0.89 -31.91 5.63
CA PRO A 36 0.94 -31.66 4.19
C PRO A 36 0.73 -32.96 3.42
N GLN A 37 -0.50 -33.19 2.98
CA GLN A 37 -0.81 -34.21 1.99
C GLN A 37 -0.60 -33.58 0.62
N THR A 38 0.24 -34.20 -0.20
CA THR A 38 0.31 -33.99 -1.64
C THR A 38 -1.09 -34.10 -2.23
N ILE A 39 -1.70 -32.98 -2.59
CA ILE A 39 -3.02 -32.94 -3.20
C ILE A 39 -2.86 -33.41 -4.64
N SER A 40 -3.26 -34.65 -4.91
CA SER A 40 -3.47 -35.16 -6.27
C SER A 40 -4.79 -34.61 -6.82
N GLY A 41 -4.83 -33.32 -7.14
CA GLY A 41 -5.98 -32.64 -7.72
C GLY A 41 -5.53 -31.46 -8.56
N THR A 42 -6.37 -31.06 -9.53
CA THR A 42 -6.15 -29.81 -10.30
C THR A 42 -6.01 -28.64 -9.31
N PRO A 43 -4.99 -27.78 -9.42
CA PRO A 43 -4.80 -26.67 -8.51
C PRO A 43 -6.03 -25.74 -8.53
N PRO A 44 -6.39 -25.13 -7.39
CA PRO A 44 -7.54 -24.22 -7.33
C PRO A 44 -7.34 -23.05 -8.30
N LYS A 45 -8.43 -22.68 -9.00
CA LYS A 45 -8.46 -21.54 -9.91
C LYS A 45 -8.87 -20.27 -9.16
N VAL A 46 -8.13 -19.19 -9.34
CA VAL A 46 -8.54 -17.88 -8.88
C VAL A 46 -9.63 -17.34 -9.79
N MET A 47 -10.74 -16.90 -9.20
CA MET A 47 -11.89 -16.39 -9.94
C MET A 47 -11.77 -14.88 -10.15
N LEU A 48 -12.33 -14.37 -11.25
CA LEU A 48 -12.67 -12.96 -11.37
C LEU A 48 -13.85 -12.64 -10.45
N LEU A 49 -14.03 -11.37 -10.06
CA LEU A 49 -15.26 -10.89 -9.45
C LEU A 49 -15.94 -9.88 -10.38
N ILE A 50 -17.09 -10.22 -10.92
CA ILE A 50 -17.85 -9.35 -11.81
C ILE A 50 -19.31 -9.32 -11.35
N ASP A 51 -19.86 -8.12 -11.15
CA ASP A 51 -21.23 -7.92 -10.68
C ASP A 51 -21.55 -8.68 -9.37
N GLY A 52 -20.61 -8.67 -8.42
CA GLY A 52 -20.75 -9.32 -7.12
C GLY A 52 -20.70 -10.85 -7.16
N LYS A 53 -20.35 -11.47 -8.30
CA LYS A 53 -20.28 -12.91 -8.51
C LYS A 53 -18.88 -13.36 -8.85
N PRO A 54 -18.41 -14.50 -8.30
CA PRO A 54 -17.20 -15.15 -8.80
C PRO A 54 -17.45 -15.66 -10.23
N VAL A 55 -16.53 -15.37 -11.14
CA VAL A 55 -16.60 -15.76 -12.56
C VAL A 55 -15.32 -16.49 -12.92
N GLU A 56 -15.43 -17.74 -13.38
CA GLU A 56 -14.28 -18.43 -13.99
C GLU A 56 -13.99 -17.79 -15.34
N SER A 57 -12.72 -17.42 -15.56
CA SER A 57 -12.32 -16.80 -16.82
C SER A 57 -12.35 -17.81 -17.98
N SER A 58 -12.78 -17.34 -19.12
CA SER A 58 -12.75 -18.08 -20.39
C SER A 58 -11.37 -18.09 -21.08
N THR A 59 -10.38 -17.44 -20.46
CA THR A 59 -9.02 -17.34 -20.99
C THR A 59 -8.33 -18.71 -21.11
N ARG A 60 -7.36 -18.79 -22.02
CA ARG A 60 -6.41 -19.91 -22.09
C ARG A 60 -5.07 -19.58 -21.42
N ASP A 61 -4.86 -18.32 -21.04
CA ASP A 61 -3.63 -17.86 -20.39
C ASP A 61 -3.81 -17.84 -18.86
N TRP A 62 -3.27 -18.87 -18.21
CA TRP A 62 -3.26 -19.05 -16.77
C TRP A 62 -1.83 -19.03 -16.25
N ARG A 63 -1.60 -18.41 -15.12
CA ARG A 63 -0.30 -18.33 -14.43
C ARG A 63 -0.37 -19.04 -13.10
N GLU A 64 0.77 -19.59 -12.71
CA GLU A 64 0.94 -20.30 -11.44
C GLU A 64 1.17 -19.31 -10.30
N VAL A 65 0.49 -19.52 -9.19
CA VAL A 65 0.75 -18.87 -7.89
C VAL A 65 1.56 -19.85 -7.06
N ILE A 66 2.82 -19.52 -6.82
CA ILE A 66 3.81 -20.43 -6.22
C ILE A 66 4.20 -19.92 -4.84
N ASN A 67 4.24 -20.81 -3.85
CA ASN A 67 4.84 -20.50 -2.56
C ASN A 67 6.36 -20.29 -2.74
N PRO A 68 6.91 -19.10 -2.47
CA PRO A 68 8.30 -18.78 -2.75
C PRO A 68 9.32 -19.53 -1.88
N ALA A 69 8.88 -20.09 -0.74
CA ALA A 69 9.72 -20.90 0.14
C ALA A 69 9.77 -22.37 -0.28
N THR A 70 8.59 -22.98 -0.49
CA THR A 70 8.45 -24.43 -0.74
C THR A 70 8.43 -24.78 -2.22
N GLN A 71 8.19 -23.83 -3.11
CA GLN A 71 7.90 -24.00 -4.54
C GLN A 71 6.62 -24.80 -4.83
N GLU A 72 5.75 -24.94 -3.83
CA GLU A 72 4.44 -25.56 -3.99
C GLU A 72 3.51 -24.68 -4.84
N LEU A 73 2.77 -25.33 -5.75
CA LEU A 73 1.72 -24.67 -6.52
C LEU A 73 0.48 -24.45 -5.64
N LEU A 74 0.18 -23.21 -5.30
CA LEU A 74 -0.96 -22.84 -4.47
C LEU A 74 -2.25 -22.68 -5.26
N ALA A 75 -2.19 -22.09 -6.45
CA ALA A 75 -3.34 -21.83 -7.30
C ALA A 75 -2.90 -21.50 -8.73
N THR A 76 -3.88 -21.37 -9.63
CA THR A 76 -3.68 -20.74 -10.94
C THR A 76 -4.55 -19.49 -11.06
N VAL A 77 -3.98 -18.41 -11.60
CA VAL A 77 -4.64 -17.12 -11.80
C VAL A 77 -4.83 -16.84 -13.29
N PRO A 78 -6.03 -16.41 -13.74
CA PRO A 78 -6.29 -16.16 -15.15
C PRO A 78 -5.73 -14.79 -15.58
N PHE A 79 -5.35 -14.68 -16.86
CA PHE A 79 -5.19 -13.40 -17.51
C PHE A 79 -6.48 -13.08 -18.26
N ALA A 80 -7.29 -12.18 -17.70
CA ALA A 80 -8.63 -11.87 -18.16
C ALA A 80 -8.65 -11.44 -19.64
N THR A 81 -9.68 -11.86 -20.36
CA THR A 81 -9.91 -11.45 -21.74
C THR A 81 -10.41 -10.01 -21.84
N ALA A 82 -10.29 -9.39 -23.01
CA ALA A 82 -10.78 -8.04 -23.26
C ALA A 82 -12.29 -7.91 -22.95
N ASP A 83 -13.09 -8.92 -23.29
CA ASP A 83 -14.53 -8.95 -23.02
C ASP A 83 -14.84 -9.01 -21.51
N GLU A 84 -14.03 -9.73 -20.74
CA GLU A 84 -14.19 -9.83 -19.28
C GLU A 84 -13.84 -8.50 -18.61
N ILE A 85 -12.81 -7.81 -19.10
CA ILE A 85 -12.43 -6.48 -18.62
C ILE A 85 -13.54 -5.47 -18.93
N ASP A 86 -14.03 -5.44 -20.16
CA ASP A 86 -15.14 -4.57 -20.56
C ASP A 86 -16.39 -4.83 -19.72
N ARG A 87 -16.77 -6.10 -19.51
CA ARG A 87 -17.88 -6.48 -18.64
C ARG A 87 -17.71 -6.00 -17.20
N ALA A 88 -16.50 -6.12 -16.62
CA ALA A 88 -16.23 -5.65 -15.27
C ALA A 88 -16.37 -4.14 -15.17
N VAL A 89 -15.85 -3.39 -16.15
CA VAL A 89 -15.94 -1.92 -16.18
C VAL A 89 -17.38 -1.45 -16.44
N ARG A 90 -18.14 -2.11 -17.32
CA ARG A 90 -19.56 -1.79 -17.55
C ARG A 90 -20.43 -2.08 -16.33
N SER A 91 -20.22 -3.23 -15.67
CA SER A 91 -20.88 -3.53 -14.40
C SER A 91 -20.61 -2.44 -13.35
N ALA A 92 -19.35 -1.98 -13.25
CA ALA A 92 -19.00 -0.87 -12.37
C ALA A 92 -19.72 0.43 -12.76
N HIS A 93 -19.82 0.73 -14.05
CA HIS A 93 -20.50 1.92 -14.54
C HIS A 93 -22.02 1.90 -14.26
N GLU A 94 -22.67 0.78 -14.47
CA GLU A 94 -24.09 0.61 -14.17
C GLU A 94 -24.38 0.74 -12.67
N ALA A 95 -23.55 0.10 -11.83
CA ALA A 95 -23.66 0.19 -10.38
C ALA A 95 -23.45 1.63 -9.87
N PHE A 96 -22.58 2.41 -10.53
CA PHE A 96 -22.28 3.79 -10.15
C PHE A 96 -23.52 4.67 -10.11
N GLU A 97 -24.46 4.52 -11.05
CA GLU A 97 -25.67 5.35 -11.12
C GLU A 97 -26.54 5.26 -9.86
N LYS A 98 -26.56 4.11 -9.20
CA LYS A 98 -27.24 3.91 -7.92
C LYS A 98 -26.35 4.28 -6.74
N TRP A 99 -25.07 3.84 -6.78
CA TRP A 99 -24.13 3.97 -5.67
C TRP A 99 -23.83 5.44 -5.34
N LYS A 100 -23.62 6.30 -6.33
CA LYS A 100 -23.36 7.73 -6.14
C LYS A 100 -24.47 8.47 -5.37
N ARG A 101 -25.70 7.93 -5.39
CA ARG A 101 -26.86 8.48 -4.68
C ARG A 101 -27.05 7.88 -3.29
N THR A 102 -26.28 6.84 -2.94
CA THR A 102 -26.34 6.22 -1.60
C THR A 102 -25.84 7.21 -0.56
N PRO A 103 -26.62 7.50 0.50
CA PRO A 103 -26.22 8.44 1.54
C PRO A 103 -24.86 8.08 2.14
N VAL A 104 -24.05 9.09 2.45
CA VAL A 104 -22.70 8.90 3.01
C VAL A 104 -22.70 8.03 4.26
N GLY A 105 -23.69 8.22 5.16
CA GLY A 105 -23.82 7.39 6.38
C GLY A 105 -24.10 5.91 6.10
N ALA A 106 -24.79 5.58 4.99
CA ALA A 106 -25.01 4.20 4.59
C ALA A 106 -23.70 3.54 4.10
N ARG A 107 -22.90 4.28 3.28
CA ARG A 107 -21.59 3.84 2.82
C ARG A 107 -20.61 3.65 4.00
N MET A 108 -20.61 4.57 4.97
CA MET A 108 -19.81 4.44 6.20
C MET A 108 -20.14 3.17 6.99
N ARG A 109 -21.43 2.81 7.13
CA ARG A 109 -21.82 1.59 7.87
C ARG A 109 -21.33 0.33 7.20
N ILE A 110 -21.20 0.29 5.88
CA ILE A 110 -20.55 -0.81 5.17
C ILE A 110 -19.07 -0.88 5.53
N MET A 111 -18.36 0.24 5.54
CA MET A 111 -16.95 0.28 5.93
C MET A 111 -16.73 -0.13 7.39
N LEU A 112 -17.64 0.22 8.31
CA LEU A 112 -17.57 -0.22 9.72
C LEU A 112 -17.72 -1.75 9.83
N ARG A 113 -18.64 -2.38 9.10
CA ARG A 113 -18.75 -3.84 9.05
C ARG A 113 -17.51 -4.47 8.41
N TYR A 114 -17.02 -3.89 7.32
CA TYR A 114 -15.82 -4.37 6.64
C TYR A 114 -14.59 -4.33 7.56
N GLN A 115 -14.40 -3.25 8.30
CA GLN A 115 -13.36 -3.10 9.30
C GLN A 115 -13.41 -4.24 10.35
N ALA A 116 -14.63 -4.53 10.87
CA ALA A 116 -14.81 -5.58 11.85
C ALA A 116 -14.46 -6.97 11.28
N LEU A 117 -14.92 -7.29 10.07
CA LEU A 117 -14.64 -8.56 9.39
C LEU A 117 -13.15 -8.73 9.07
N VAL A 118 -12.47 -7.70 8.56
CA VAL A 118 -11.03 -7.78 8.31
C VAL A 118 -10.25 -8.02 9.59
N ARG A 119 -10.62 -7.35 10.69
CA ARG A 119 -10.00 -7.56 12.01
C ARG A 119 -10.20 -8.98 12.53
N GLU A 120 -11.41 -9.51 12.41
CA GLU A 120 -11.75 -10.88 12.82
C GLU A 120 -10.96 -11.93 12.04
N HIS A 121 -10.84 -11.75 10.73
CA HIS A 121 -10.20 -12.70 9.83
C HIS A 121 -8.70 -12.44 9.58
N LEU A 122 -8.11 -11.43 10.23
CA LEU A 122 -6.70 -11.05 10.05
C LEU A 122 -5.73 -12.24 10.16
N PRO A 123 -5.82 -13.13 11.19
CA PRO A 123 -4.87 -14.26 11.29
C PRO A 123 -4.99 -15.27 10.14
N ARG A 124 -6.19 -15.47 9.59
CA ARG A 124 -6.41 -16.35 8.43
C ARG A 124 -5.79 -15.76 7.18
N ILE A 125 -6.05 -14.48 6.92
CA ILE A 125 -5.52 -13.78 5.75
C ILE A 125 -3.99 -13.70 5.81
N ALA A 126 -3.42 -13.45 7.00
CA ALA A 126 -1.97 -13.38 7.20
C ALA A 126 -1.27 -14.70 6.85
N LYS A 127 -1.87 -15.85 7.17
CA LYS A 127 -1.33 -17.17 6.78
C LYS A 127 -1.31 -17.33 5.27
N THR A 128 -2.38 -16.97 4.58
CA THR A 128 -2.44 -17.02 3.11
C THR A 128 -1.41 -16.08 2.50
N LEU A 129 -1.32 -14.85 3.00
CA LEU A 129 -0.37 -13.85 2.53
C LEU A 129 1.08 -14.31 2.73
N SER A 130 1.42 -14.86 3.90
CA SER A 130 2.74 -15.42 4.16
C SER A 130 3.07 -16.57 3.20
N ALA A 131 2.10 -17.42 2.87
CA ALA A 131 2.30 -18.56 1.97
C ALA A 131 2.53 -18.12 0.51
N GLU A 132 1.78 -17.14 0.00
CA GLU A 132 1.88 -16.72 -1.40
C GLU A 132 3.00 -15.69 -1.65
N GLN A 133 3.29 -14.81 -0.67
CA GLN A 133 4.27 -13.73 -0.82
C GLN A 133 5.64 -14.07 -0.21
N GLY A 134 5.66 -14.90 0.85
CA GLY A 134 6.88 -15.36 1.50
C GLY A 134 7.34 -14.57 2.72
N LYS A 135 6.74 -13.41 3.05
CA LYS A 135 7.10 -12.64 4.25
C LYS A 135 6.74 -13.39 5.53
N THR A 136 7.34 -13.01 6.65
CA THR A 136 7.02 -13.61 7.94
C THR A 136 5.56 -13.40 8.32
N LEU A 137 5.02 -14.29 9.16
CA LEU A 137 3.64 -14.17 9.61
C LEU A 137 3.39 -12.82 10.31
N ALA A 138 4.36 -12.35 11.11
CA ALA A 138 4.27 -11.04 11.77
C ALA A 138 4.26 -9.87 10.77
N ASP A 139 5.06 -9.94 9.70
CA ASP A 139 5.02 -8.95 8.61
C ASP A 139 3.70 -9.02 7.82
N ALA A 140 3.14 -10.21 7.63
CA ALA A 140 1.84 -10.40 6.98
C ALA A 140 0.69 -9.81 7.82
N GLU A 141 0.71 -10.02 9.12
CA GLU A 141 -0.24 -9.37 10.05
C GLU A 141 -0.09 -7.84 10.02
N GLY A 142 1.14 -7.35 9.99
CA GLY A 142 1.44 -5.92 9.86
C GLY A 142 0.94 -5.31 8.54
N ASP A 143 1.07 -6.04 7.43
CA ASP A 143 0.56 -5.66 6.11
C ASP A 143 -0.96 -5.43 6.16
N ILE A 144 -1.71 -6.41 6.67
CA ILE A 144 -3.16 -6.32 6.79
C ILE A 144 -3.57 -5.21 7.77
N PHE A 145 -2.86 -5.10 8.91
CA PHE A 145 -3.16 -4.08 9.92
C PHE A 145 -2.99 -2.66 9.38
N ARG A 146 -1.92 -2.40 8.61
CA ARG A 146 -1.72 -1.10 7.95
C ARG A 146 -2.80 -0.78 6.91
N GLY A 147 -3.34 -1.79 6.24
CA GLY A 147 -4.51 -1.65 5.38
C GLY A 147 -5.80 -1.38 6.17
N LEU A 148 -5.97 -2.07 7.30
CA LEU A 148 -7.10 -1.90 8.21
C LEU A 148 -7.20 -0.46 8.73
N GLU A 149 -6.09 0.18 9.07
CA GLU A 149 -6.06 1.59 9.47
C GLU A 149 -6.64 2.52 8.40
N VAL A 150 -6.47 2.19 7.11
CA VAL A 150 -7.09 2.98 6.01
C VAL A 150 -8.59 2.72 5.92
N ILE A 151 -9.06 1.50 6.17
CA ILE A 151 -10.51 1.23 6.28
C ILE A 151 -11.11 2.02 7.46
N GLU A 152 -10.42 2.07 8.59
CA GLU A 152 -10.82 2.88 9.76
C GLU A 152 -10.91 4.37 9.39
N HIS A 153 -9.95 4.87 8.62
CA HIS A 153 -10.00 6.24 8.08
C HIS A 153 -11.19 6.45 7.14
N ALA A 154 -11.50 5.45 6.28
CA ALA A 154 -12.68 5.49 5.41
C ALA A 154 -13.99 5.58 6.19
N CYS A 155 -14.05 5.02 7.41
CA CYS A 155 -15.22 5.15 8.29
C CYS A 155 -15.49 6.61 8.72
N SER A 156 -14.53 7.54 8.57
CA SER A 156 -14.68 8.96 8.91
C SER A 156 -15.01 9.85 7.71
N ILE A 157 -15.38 9.29 6.55
CA ILE A 157 -15.59 10.03 5.31
C ILE A 157 -16.58 11.20 5.42
N GLY A 158 -17.55 11.09 6.33
CA GLY A 158 -18.54 12.17 6.56
C GLY A 158 -17.91 13.51 6.93
N SER A 159 -16.79 13.49 7.65
CA SER A 159 -16.00 14.69 7.99
C SER A 159 -15.02 15.09 6.88
N LEU A 160 -14.51 14.11 6.13
CA LEU A 160 -13.48 14.35 5.11
C LEU A 160 -14.07 14.86 3.78
N ALA A 161 -15.33 14.51 3.48
CA ALA A 161 -16.03 14.86 2.24
C ALA A 161 -16.84 16.14 2.32
N GLN A 162 -16.73 16.90 3.41
CA GLN A 162 -17.40 18.19 3.54
C GLN A 162 -16.89 19.20 2.51
N GLY A 163 -17.81 20.06 2.01
CA GLY A 163 -17.48 21.23 1.21
C GLY A 163 -17.31 22.48 2.08
N GLU A 164 -17.10 23.59 1.43
CA GLU A 164 -16.96 24.91 2.03
C GLU A 164 -18.23 25.71 1.74
N PHE A 165 -18.58 26.65 2.61
CA PHE A 165 -19.69 27.57 2.43
C PHE A 165 -19.26 28.98 2.86
N LEU A 166 -19.55 29.96 2.03
CA LEU A 166 -19.37 31.37 2.34
C LEU A 166 -20.67 32.13 2.00
N GLU A 167 -21.32 32.62 3.03
CA GLU A 167 -22.51 33.42 2.92
C GLU A 167 -22.19 34.85 2.44
N ASN A 168 -23.03 35.39 1.59
CA ASN A 168 -23.02 36.80 1.16
C ASN A 168 -21.67 37.25 0.58
N VAL A 169 -21.08 36.45 -0.32
CA VAL A 169 -19.83 36.79 -1.04
C VAL A 169 -19.95 38.06 -1.87
N ALA A 170 -21.19 38.41 -2.27
CA ALA A 170 -21.67 39.68 -2.83
C ALA A 170 -23.09 39.89 -2.38
N GLY A 171 -23.67 41.08 -2.59
CA GLY A 171 -25.00 41.39 -2.10
C GLY A 171 -26.06 40.34 -2.49
N GLY A 172 -26.52 39.53 -1.52
CA GLY A 172 -27.51 38.46 -1.70
C GLY A 172 -26.99 37.25 -2.48
N VAL A 173 -25.68 37.05 -2.56
CA VAL A 173 -25.04 35.92 -3.27
C VAL A 173 -24.27 35.04 -2.30
N ASP A 174 -24.62 33.76 -2.26
CA ASP A 174 -23.90 32.72 -1.51
C ASP A 174 -23.06 31.87 -2.43
N THR A 175 -21.91 31.41 -1.94
CA THR A 175 -21.06 30.45 -2.67
C THR A 175 -20.69 29.27 -1.78
N TYR A 176 -20.86 28.06 -2.33
CA TYR A 176 -20.50 26.83 -1.63
C TYR A 176 -19.98 25.76 -2.59
N THR A 177 -19.30 24.77 -2.01
CA THR A 177 -18.73 23.66 -2.77
C THR A 177 -19.37 22.33 -2.38
N LEU A 178 -19.51 21.46 -3.38
CA LEU A 178 -19.95 20.08 -3.22
C LEU A 178 -18.84 19.14 -3.71
N ARG A 179 -18.55 18.10 -2.94
CA ARG A 179 -17.66 17.02 -3.38
C ARG A 179 -18.48 15.88 -3.95
N GLN A 180 -18.28 15.58 -5.23
CA GLN A 180 -19.02 14.55 -5.96
C GLN A 180 -18.08 13.44 -6.44
N PRO A 181 -18.51 12.15 -6.39
CA PRO A 181 -17.72 11.05 -6.96
C PRO A 181 -17.54 11.22 -8.48
N ILE A 182 -16.45 10.66 -9.00
CA ILE A 182 -16.06 10.87 -10.41
C ILE A 182 -16.50 9.74 -11.34
N GLY A 183 -16.84 8.56 -10.83
CA GLY A 183 -17.28 7.42 -11.64
C GLY A 183 -16.57 6.12 -11.34
N VAL A 184 -16.25 5.35 -12.39
CA VAL A 184 -15.47 4.13 -12.28
C VAL A 184 -14.00 4.47 -12.05
N CYS A 185 -13.40 3.91 -11.00
CA CYS A 185 -11.98 4.03 -10.72
C CYS A 185 -11.31 2.66 -10.87
N ALA A 186 -10.06 2.63 -11.26
CA ALA A 186 -9.26 1.42 -11.34
C ALA A 186 -8.07 1.46 -10.38
N GLY A 187 -7.69 0.29 -9.84
CA GLY A 187 -6.51 0.11 -9.01
C GLY A 187 -5.62 -1.01 -9.51
N ILE A 188 -4.34 -0.75 -9.62
CA ILE A 188 -3.33 -1.71 -10.05
C ILE A 188 -2.31 -1.84 -8.92
N THR A 189 -2.22 -3.02 -8.30
CA THR A 189 -1.46 -3.23 -7.08
C THR A 189 -0.29 -4.21 -7.27
N PRO A 190 0.81 -4.01 -6.52
CA PRO A 190 2.01 -4.82 -6.59
C PRO A 190 1.94 -6.04 -5.66
N PHE A 191 2.94 -6.92 -5.75
CA PHE A 191 3.03 -8.13 -4.95
C PHE A 191 3.53 -7.92 -3.51
N ASN A 192 4.26 -6.84 -3.23
CA ASN A 192 4.98 -6.74 -1.96
C ASN A 192 4.11 -6.41 -0.74
N PHE A 193 2.92 -5.84 -0.97
CA PHE A 193 1.89 -5.58 0.03
C PHE A 193 0.52 -5.90 -0.55
N PRO A 194 0.19 -7.19 -0.75
CA PRO A 194 -1.05 -7.60 -1.43
C PRO A 194 -2.31 -7.36 -0.60
N ALA A 195 -2.18 -7.02 0.69
CA ALA A 195 -3.29 -6.60 1.54
C ALA A 195 -3.36 -5.07 1.68
N MET A 196 -2.29 -4.44 2.14
CA MET A 196 -2.26 -3.01 2.45
C MET A 196 -2.61 -2.13 1.24
N ILE A 197 -2.00 -2.40 0.09
CA ILE A 197 -2.14 -1.51 -1.05
C ILE A 197 -3.52 -1.57 -1.71
N PRO A 198 -4.17 -2.72 -1.93
CA PRO A 198 -5.57 -2.75 -2.32
C PRO A 198 -6.47 -2.00 -1.33
N LEU A 199 -6.21 -2.13 -0.02
CA LEU A 199 -6.97 -1.45 1.03
C LEU A 199 -6.72 0.07 1.09
N TRP A 200 -5.65 0.59 0.49
CA TRP A 200 -5.49 2.03 0.28
C TRP A 200 -6.45 2.57 -0.77
N MET A 201 -6.82 1.75 -1.75
CA MET A 201 -7.48 2.18 -2.98
C MET A 201 -8.99 2.01 -2.92
N PHE A 202 -9.49 0.76 -2.97
CA PHE A 202 -10.93 0.55 -3.16
C PHE A 202 -11.80 1.00 -1.99
N PRO A 203 -11.43 0.85 -0.69
CA PRO A 203 -12.29 1.32 0.39
C PRO A 203 -12.52 2.83 0.32
N MET A 204 -11.45 3.60 0.06
CA MET A 204 -11.54 5.06 -0.05
C MET A 204 -12.33 5.49 -1.29
N ALA A 205 -12.13 4.85 -2.44
CA ALA A 205 -12.89 5.12 -3.65
C ALA A 205 -14.39 4.85 -3.45
N ILE A 206 -14.73 3.69 -2.89
CA ILE A 206 -16.11 3.25 -2.68
C ILE A 206 -16.82 4.14 -1.68
N VAL A 207 -16.20 4.47 -0.54
CA VAL A 207 -16.82 5.32 0.47
C VAL A 207 -17.02 6.76 -0.02
N CYS A 208 -16.18 7.24 -0.95
CA CYS A 208 -16.39 8.52 -1.67
C CYS A 208 -17.57 8.47 -2.63
N GLY A 209 -18.11 7.28 -2.94
CA GLY A 209 -19.28 7.10 -3.82
C GLY A 209 -18.92 6.65 -5.24
N ASN A 210 -17.67 6.27 -5.51
CA ASN A 210 -17.24 5.70 -6.76
C ASN A 210 -17.45 4.19 -6.79
N THR A 211 -17.36 3.60 -7.97
CA THR A 211 -17.20 2.17 -8.17
C THR A 211 -15.75 1.84 -8.53
N PHE A 212 -15.34 0.59 -8.36
CA PHE A 212 -13.94 0.24 -8.44
C PHE A 212 -13.71 -1.07 -9.19
N VAL A 213 -12.68 -1.08 -10.06
CA VAL A 213 -12.15 -2.29 -10.70
C VAL A 213 -10.72 -2.47 -10.20
N LEU A 214 -10.47 -3.54 -9.48
CA LEU A 214 -9.18 -3.87 -8.90
C LEU A 214 -8.45 -4.89 -9.78
N LYS A 215 -7.18 -4.63 -10.08
CA LYS A 215 -6.23 -5.61 -10.64
C LYS A 215 -5.15 -5.89 -9.59
N PRO A 216 -5.27 -6.96 -8.79
CA PRO A 216 -4.21 -7.36 -7.86
C PRO A 216 -2.99 -7.90 -8.62
N SER A 217 -1.88 -8.10 -7.88
CA SER A 217 -0.72 -8.79 -8.43
C SER A 217 -1.11 -10.21 -8.87
N GLU A 218 -0.63 -10.64 -10.00
CA GLU A 218 -0.80 -12.00 -10.51
C GLU A 218 0.08 -13.02 -9.80
N GLN A 219 1.07 -12.56 -9.01
CA GLN A 219 1.99 -13.45 -8.29
C GLN A 219 1.41 -13.93 -6.95
N ASP A 220 0.53 -13.11 -6.32
CA ASP A 220 -0.01 -13.34 -4.98
C ASP A 220 -1.43 -12.75 -4.78
N PRO A 221 -2.42 -13.21 -5.57
CA PRO A 221 -3.76 -12.66 -5.54
C PRO A 221 -4.65 -13.17 -4.40
N LEU A 222 -4.26 -14.28 -3.71
CA LEU A 222 -5.16 -15.04 -2.84
C LEU A 222 -5.60 -14.25 -1.61
N SER A 223 -4.67 -13.58 -0.92
CA SER A 223 -4.99 -12.75 0.23
C SER A 223 -5.84 -11.54 -0.15
N THR A 224 -5.57 -10.93 -1.31
CA THR A 224 -6.40 -9.84 -1.86
C THR A 224 -7.83 -10.33 -2.12
N MET A 225 -8.01 -11.52 -2.70
CA MET A 225 -9.35 -12.08 -2.95
C MET A 225 -10.11 -12.35 -1.66
N GLN A 226 -9.46 -12.83 -0.60
CA GLN A 226 -10.10 -12.97 0.71
C GLN A 226 -10.59 -11.61 1.26
N LEU A 227 -9.81 -10.54 1.10
CA LEU A 227 -10.23 -9.19 1.50
C LEU A 227 -11.42 -8.68 0.67
N VAL A 228 -11.46 -8.99 -0.62
CA VAL A 228 -12.57 -8.66 -1.51
C VAL A 228 -13.85 -9.42 -1.12
N GLU A 229 -13.75 -10.71 -0.80
CA GLU A 229 -14.87 -11.51 -0.29
C GLU A 229 -15.48 -10.89 0.97
N LEU A 230 -14.64 -10.49 1.92
CA LEU A 230 -15.10 -9.81 3.14
C LEU A 230 -15.76 -8.45 2.86
N ALA A 231 -15.34 -7.74 1.80
CA ALA A 231 -16.00 -6.49 1.40
C ALA A 231 -17.42 -6.75 0.88
N ILE A 232 -17.63 -7.82 0.11
CA ILE A 232 -18.96 -8.25 -0.35
C ILE A 232 -19.82 -8.69 0.85
N GLU A 233 -19.27 -9.48 1.77
CA GLU A 233 -19.93 -9.90 3.01
C GLU A 233 -20.33 -8.68 3.88
N ALA A 234 -19.51 -7.65 3.94
CA ALA A 234 -19.80 -6.39 4.62
C ALA A 234 -20.98 -5.63 4.00
N GLY A 235 -21.41 -6.00 2.81
CA GLY A 235 -22.55 -5.43 2.10
C GLY A 235 -22.17 -4.44 1.00
N VAL A 236 -20.97 -4.51 0.44
CA VAL A 236 -20.66 -3.79 -0.81
C VAL A 236 -21.55 -4.36 -1.92
N PRO A 237 -22.39 -3.52 -2.58
CA PRO A 237 -23.35 -4.01 -3.56
C PRO A 237 -22.69 -4.59 -4.82
N PRO A 238 -23.38 -5.50 -5.55
CA PRO A 238 -22.93 -5.98 -6.85
C PRO A 238 -22.50 -4.85 -7.78
N GLY A 239 -21.42 -5.03 -8.51
CA GLY A 239 -20.85 -4.06 -9.44
C GLY A 239 -20.08 -2.90 -8.81
N VAL A 240 -20.26 -2.59 -7.52
CA VAL A 240 -19.51 -1.50 -6.84
C VAL A 240 -18.03 -1.84 -6.71
N LEU A 241 -17.70 -3.11 -6.49
CA LEU A 241 -16.34 -3.64 -6.52
C LEU A 241 -16.27 -4.79 -7.51
N ASN A 242 -15.34 -4.73 -8.45
CA ASN A 242 -15.03 -5.79 -9.40
C ASN A 242 -13.53 -6.10 -9.35
N VAL A 243 -13.15 -7.34 -9.68
CA VAL A 243 -11.74 -7.77 -9.74
C VAL A 243 -11.47 -8.47 -11.05
N VAL A 244 -10.41 -8.04 -11.73
CA VAL A 244 -9.84 -8.68 -12.91
C VAL A 244 -8.37 -8.99 -12.68
N HIS A 245 -7.88 -10.12 -13.18
CA HIS A 245 -6.48 -10.52 -13.06
C HIS A 245 -5.79 -10.43 -14.41
N GLY A 246 -4.48 -10.25 -14.41
CA GLY A 246 -3.67 -10.29 -15.62
C GLY A 246 -2.45 -9.38 -15.58
N GLY A 247 -1.75 -9.36 -16.73
CA GLY A 247 -0.53 -8.63 -16.95
C GLY A 247 -0.73 -7.26 -17.60
N LYS A 248 0.20 -6.94 -18.52
CA LYS A 248 0.26 -5.64 -19.21
C LYS A 248 -1.01 -5.31 -19.99
N GLU A 249 -1.60 -6.29 -20.68
CA GLU A 249 -2.79 -6.10 -21.52
C GLU A 249 -3.99 -5.63 -20.69
N VAL A 250 -4.18 -6.20 -19.50
CA VAL A 250 -5.23 -5.78 -18.55
C VAL A 250 -4.97 -4.38 -18.02
N VAL A 251 -3.72 -4.06 -17.71
CA VAL A 251 -3.29 -2.72 -17.27
C VAL A 251 -3.58 -1.68 -18.35
N ASP A 252 -3.18 -1.95 -19.59
CA ASP A 252 -3.40 -1.05 -20.72
C ASP A 252 -4.90 -0.86 -21.02
N ALA A 253 -5.68 -1.96 -20.97
CA ALA A 253 -7.13 -1.89 -21.14
C ALA A 253 -7.80 -0.99 -20.08
N LEU A 254 -7.45 -1.11 -18.80
CA LEU A 254 -7.97 -0.24 -17.75
C LEU A 254 -7.54 1.23 -17.93
N CYS A 255 -6.31 1.47 -18.40
CA CYS A 255 -5.80 2.82 -18.66
C CYS A 255 -6.48 3.49 -19.86
N THR A 256 -6.94 2.74 -20.84
CA THR A 256 -7.51 3.28 -22.09
C THR A 256 -9.05 3.27 -22.11
N HIS A 257 -9.70 2.44 -21.27
CA HIS A 257 -11.15 2.24 -21.29
C HIS A 257 -11.92 3.54 -21.03
N GLU A 258 -12.84 3.93 -21.90
CA GLU A 258 -13.58 5.22 -21.90
C GLU A 258 -14.37 5.52 -20.60
N LEU A 259 -14.89 4.49 -19.93
CA LEU A 259 -15.69 4.61 -18.71
C LEU A 259 -14.85 4.76 -17.44
N VAL A 260 -13.57 4.37 -17.46
CA VAL A 260 -12.65 4.56 -16.33
C VAL A 260 -12.25 6.03 -16.22
N LYS A 261 -12.37 6.62 -15.03
CA LYS A 261 -12.13 8.06 -14.77
C LYS A 261 -10.85 8.34 -13.97
N ALA A 262 -10.41 7.36 -13.19
CA ALA A 262 -9.17 7.49 -12.43
C ALA A 262 -8.44 6.14 -12.34
N VAL A 263 -7.11 6.19 -12.32
CA VAL A 263 -6.23 5.03 -12.14
C VAL A 263 -5.29 5.31 -10.97
N SER A 264 -5.28 4.41 -9.98
CA SER A 264 -4.32 4.38 -8.89
C SER A 264 -3.37 3.21 -9.11
N PHE A 265 -2.08 3.47 -9.08
CA PHE A 265 -1.03 2.50 -9.36
C PHE A 265 0.03 2.50 -8.28
N VAL A 266 0.49 1.31 -7.90
CA VAL A 266 1.73 1.11 -7.15
C VAL A 266 2.52 0.00 -7.81
N GLY A 267 3.82 0.23 -8.07
CA GLY A 267 4.69 -0.77 -8.69
C GLY A 267 6.04 -0.20 -9.15
N SER A 268 6.68 -0.85 -10.12
CA SER A 268 7.98 -0.43 -10.64
C SER A 268 7.91 0.91 -11.39
N THR A 269 9.02 1.66 -11.40
CA THR A 269 9.11 2.95 -12.09
C THR A 269 8.75 2.85 -13.58
N ALA A 270 9.24 1.83 -14.27
CA ALA A 270 8.98 1.67 -15.71
C ALA A 270 7.47 1.48 -15.99
N VAL A 271 6.80 0.61 -15.22
CA VAL A 271 5.35 0.36 -15.37
C VAL A 271 4.55 1.57 -14.92
N GLY A 272 4.93 2.21 -13.79
CA GLY A 272 4.21 3.38 -13.29
C GLY A 272 4.28 4.59 -14.21
N THR A 273 5.43 4.82 -14.85
CA THR A 273 5.57 5.85 -15.88
C THR A 273 4.71 5.55 -17.12
N HIS A 274 4.65 4.28 -17.53
CA HIS A 274 3.79 3.83 -18.63
C HIS A 274 2.31 4.07 -18.30
N VAL A 275 1.86 3.62 -17.12
CA VAL A 275 0.48 3.80 -16.64
C VAL A 275 0.10 5.28 -16.57
N TYR A 276 0.98 6.10 -15.98
CA TYR A 276 0.74 7.54 -15.86
C TYR A 276 0.57 8.19 -17.23
N ARG A 277 1.50 7.93 -18.16
CA ARG A 277 1.44 8.47 -19.51
C ARG A 277 0.18 8.02 -20.24
N LEU A 278 -0.06 6.70 -20.30
CA LEU A 278 -1.15 6.12 -21.07
C LEU A 278 -2.53 6.57 -20.55
N ALA A 279 -2.74 6.55 -19.23
CA ALA A 279 -4.02 6.96 -18.67
C ALA A 279 -4.24 8.49 -18.76
N SER A 280 -3.18 9.30 -18.62
CA SER A 280 -3.27 10.76 -18.79
C SER A 280 -3.57 11.15 -20.25
N GLU A 281 -2.99 10.47 -21.24
CA GLU A 281 -3.31 10.64 -22.66
C GLU A 281 -4.79 10.39 -22.96
N HIS A 282 -5.45 9.54 -22.14
CA HIS A 282 -6.89 9.26 -22.24
C HIS A 282 -7.73 10.10 -21.25
N GLY A 283 -7.21 11.21 -20.76
CA GLY A 283 -7.92 12.19 -19.94
C GLY A 283 -8.32 11.71 -18.53
N LYS A 284 -7.66 10.66 -18.01
CA LYS A 284 -7.94 10.12 -16.69
C LYS A 284 -7.11 10.81 -15.60
N ARG A 285 -7.64 10.84 -14.38
CA ARG A 285 -6.81 11.15 -13.20
C ARG A 285 -5.89 9.98 -12.92
N VAL A 286 -4.63 10.28 -12.59
CA VAL A 286 -3.66 9.24 -12.28
C VAL A 286 -2.89 9.60 -11.01
N GLN A 287 -2.70 8.63 -10.14
CA GLN A 287 -1.68 8.66 -9.10
C GLN A 287 -0.83 7.39 -9.26
N SER A 288 0.46 7.58 -9.42
CA SER A 288 1.40 6.50 -9.65
C SER A 288 2.52 6.57 -8.62
N MET A 289 2.51 5.62 -7.66
CA MET A 289 3.57 5.42 -6.68
C MET A 289 4.54 4.38 -7.23
N MET A 290 5.79 4.77 -7.38
CA MET A 290 6.78 4.02 -8.15
C MET A 290 7.97 3.58 -7.31
N GLY A 291 9.07 3.22 -7.96
CA GLY A 291 10.30 2.78 -7.34
C GLY A 291 10.96 3.82 -6.43
N ALA A 292 11.90 3.37 -5.65
CA ALA A 292 12.59 4.17 -4.65
C ALA A 292 14.07 3.80 -4.51
N LYS A 293 14.85 4.71 -3.93
CA LYS A 293 16.20 4.46 -3.41
C LYS A 293 16.33 5.19 -2.08
N ASN A 294 15.69 4.64 -1.04
CA ASN A 294 15.59 5.33 0.24
C ASN A 294 16.93 5.32 0.98
N HIS A 295 17.28 6.47 1.51
CA HIS A 295 18.50 6.68 2.28
C HIS A 295 18.19 6.79 3.76
N ALA A 296 19.14 6.36 4.60
CA ALA A 296 19.16 6.65 6.03
C ALA A 296 20.48 7.36 6.35
N VAL A 297 20.40 8.60 6.78
CA VAL A 297 21.55 9.42 7.18
C VAL A 297 21.78 9.25 8.68
N VAL A 298 23.01 8.95 9.07
CA VAL A 298 23.37 8.65 10.46
C VAL A 298 24.44 9.64 10.93
N LEU A 299 24.09 10.47 11.91
CA LEU A 299 25.04 11.38 12.55
C LEU A 299 25.74 10.71 13.74
N PRO A 300 26.96 11.15 14.12
CA PRO A 300 27.73 10.57 15.23
C PRO A 300 27.04 10.67 16.60
N ASP A 301 26.16 11.66 16.79
CA ASP A 301 25.40 11.91 18.02
C ASP A 301 24.13 11.05 18.17
N ALA A 302 23.81 10.22 17.17
CA ALA A 302 22.65 9.33 17.22
C ALA A 302 22.82 8.23 18.27
N ASN A 303 21.71 7.69 18.77
CA ASN A 303 21.74 6.51 19.63
C ASN A 303 22.17 5.28 18.81
N ARG A 304 23.42 4.84 18.98
CA ARG A 304 24.06 3.79 18.18
C ARG A 304 23.26 2.50 18.15
N GLU A 305 22.88 1.98 19.31
CA GLU A 305 22.21 0.68 19.41
C GLU A 305 20.82 0.71 18.75
N HIS A 306 20.03 1.73 19.06
CA HIS A 306 18.72 1.92 18.46
C HIS A 306 18.82 2.09 16.94
N THR A 307 19.76 2.91 16.48
CA THR A 307 19.96 3.19 15.05
C THR A 307 20.31 1.91 14.28
N LEU A 308 21.28 1.14 14.77
CA LEU A 308 21.70 -0.08 14.06
C LEU A 308 20.61 -1.15 14.04
N ASN A 309 19.83 -1.31 15.12
CA ASN A 309 18.67 -2.22 15.14
C ASN A 309 17.61 -1.78 14.15
N ALA A 310 17.30 -0.48 14.11
CA ALA A 310 16.32 0.10 13.20
C ALA A 310 16.74 -0.05 11.73
N LEU A 311 18.00 0.19 11.41
CA LEU A 311 18.55 0.05 10.06
C LEU A 311 18.56 -1.40 9.56
N ALA A 312 18.94 -2.36 10.42
CA ALA A 312 18.89 -3.78 10.08
C ALA A 312 17.46 -4.24 9.77
N GLY A 313 16.49 -3.87 10.63
CA GLY A 313 15.07 -4.17 10.41
C GLY A 313 14.51 -3.51 9.14
N ALA A 314 14.90 -2.26 8.87
CA ALA A 314 14.42 -1.50 7.71
C ALA A 314 15.02 -1.97 6.38
N GLY A 315 16.26 -2.49 6.40
CA GLY A 315 16.94 -2.97 5.19
C GLY A 315 16.61 -4.41 4.83
N PHE A 316 16.42 -5.28 5.83
CA PHE A 316 16.30 -6.72 5.61
C PHE A 316 14.88 -7.26 5.83
N GLY A 317 14.00 -6.58 6.56
CA GLY A 317 12.61 -6.98 6.77
C GLY A 317 11.87 -7.20 5.44
N ALA A 318 11.00 -8.21 5.38
CA ALA A 318 10.33 -8.68 4.16
C ALA A 318 11.30 -8.95 2.99
N ALA A 319 12.52 -9.43 3.30
CA ALA A 319 13.60 -9.62 2.34
C ALA A 319 13.93 -8.36 1.51
N GLY A 320 13.78 -7.16 2.10
CA GLY A 320 14.03 -5.88 1.42
C GLY A 320 12.99 -5.50 0.36
N GLN A 321 11.89 -6.24 0.24
CA GLN A 321 10.86 -6.03 -0.79
C GLN A 321 9.81 -4.99 -0.35
N ARG A 322 10.24 -3.90 0.22
CA ARG A 322 9.38 -2.78 0.64
C ARG A 322 9.74 -1.52 -0.14
N CYS A 323 8.74 -0.81 -0.66
CA CYS A 323 8.94 0.50 -1.32
C CYS A 323 9.61 1.53 -0.40
N MET A 324 9.46 1.35 0.91
CA MET A 324 10.06 2.23 1.92
C MET A 324 11.27 1.60 2.64
N ALA A 325 11.75 0.39 2.22
CA ALA A 325 12.94 -0.21 2.79
C ALA A 325 14.15 0.73 2.66
N THR A 326 14.99 0.78 3.68
CA THR A 326 16.28 1.45 3.58
C THR A 326 17.15 0.70 2.57
N SER A 327 17.56 1.39 1.51
CA SER A 327 18.45 0.86 0.48
C SER A 327 19.90 1.30 0.67
N VAL A 328 20.08 2.53 1.18
CA VAL A 328 21.40 3.16 1.34
C VAL A 328 21.51 3.74 2.74
N ILE A 329 22.61 3.44 3.41
CA ILE A 329 23.01 4.06 4.66
C ILE A 329 24.11 5.07 4.36
N VAL A 330 23.95 6.32 4.78
CA VAL A 330 24.95 7.37 4.66
C VAL A 330 25.46 7.71 6.06
N PHE A 331 26.63 7.19 6.38
CA PHE A 331 27.31 7.56 7.63
C PHE A 331 27.98 8.93 7.49
N VAL A 332 27.78 9.80 8.47
CA VAL A 332 28.36 11.13 8.53
C VAL A 332 29.49 11.17 9.54
N GLY A 333 30.67 11.63 9.14
CA GLY A 333 31.82 11.76 10.01
C GLY A 333 32.20 10.42 10.67
N GLU A 334 32.39 10.42 11.99
CA GLU A 334 32.85 9.24 12.73
C GLU A 334 31.85 8.09 12.83
N SER A 335 30.57 8.30 12.48
CA SER A 335 29.57 7.22 12.53
C SER A 335 29.89 6.06 11.60
N HIS A 336 30.76 6.22 10.58
CA HIS A 336 31.20 5.14 9.71
C HIS A 336 31.86 3.98 10.48
N GLN A 337 32.41 4.24 11.65
CA GLN A 337 32.98 3.21 12.53
C GLN A 337 31.95 2.21 13.08
N TRP A 338 30.65 2.46 12.86
CA TRP A 338 29.58 1.56 13.30
C TRP A 338 29.26 0.45 12.30
N LEU A 339 29.87 0.47 11.10
CA LEU A 339 29.66 -0.55 10.07
C LEU A 339 29.92 -1.99 10.56
N PRO A 340 31.02 -2.30 11.31
CA PRO A 340 31.22 -3.66 11.81
C PRO A 340 30.09 -4.18 12.71
N ASP A 341 29.50 -3.31 13.52
CA ASP A 341 28.39 -3.70 14.39
C ASP A 341 27.10 -3.92 13.61
N LEU A 342 26.84 -3.11 12.56
CA LEU A 342 25.71 -3.34 11.64
C LEU A 342 25.87 -4.72 10.96
N VAL A 343 27.06 -5.04 10.49
CA VAL A 343 27.38 -6.36 9.90
C VAL A 343 27.16 -7.48 10.91
N ALA A 344 27.59 -7.29 12.16
CA ALA A 344 27.38 -8.27 13.23
C ALA A 344 25.88 -8.52 13.47
N LYS A 345 25.06 -7.46 13.52
CA LYS A 345 23.61 -7.57 13.66
C LYS A 345 22.95 -8.25 12.45
N ALA A 346 23.36 -7.91 11.24
CA ALA A 346 22.85 -8.54 10.02
C ALA A 346 23.14 -10.05 9.95
N LYS A 347 24.31 -10.48 10.43
CA LYS A 347 24.71 -11.91 10.52
C LYS A 347 23.83 -12.72 11.48
N LEU A 348 23.21 -12.10 12.46
CA LEU A 348 22.34 -12.78 13.43
C LEU A 348 20.93 -13.02 12.91
N LEU A 349 20.54 -12.38 11.80
CA LEU A 349 19.20 -12.53 11.22
C LEU A 349 19.01 -13.95 10.69
N LYS A 350 17.93 -14.59 11.14
CA LYS A 350 17.56 -15.93 10.72
C LYS A 350 16.79 -15.88 9.40
N VAL A 351 17.39 -16.44 8.36
CA VAL A 351 16.76 -16.62 7.05
C VAL A 351 16.04 -17.97 7.03
N ASN A 352 14.73 -17.98 6.79
CA ASN A 352 13.94 -19.21 6.71
C ASN A 352 12.60 -18.95 6.00
N ALA A 353 11.74 -19.97 5.83
CA ALA A 353 10.38 -19.78 5.38
C ALA A 353 9.62 -18.83 6.34
N GLY A 354 8.78 -17.95 5.80
CA GLY A 354 8.07 -16.95 6.59
C GLY A 354 7.09 -17.53 7.62
N SER A 355 6.64 -18.76 7.40
CA SER A 355 5.79 -19.52 8.32
C SER A 355 6.55 -20.13 9.51
N GLU A 356 7.88 -20.22 9.42
CA GLU A 356 8.70 -20.83 10.48
C GLU A 356 8.91 -19.88 11.66
N PRO A 357 8.76 -20.36 12.90
CA PRO A 357 8.94 -19.54 14.08
C PRO A 357 10.36 -18.94 14.20
N GLY A 358 10.41 -17.66 14.56
CA GLY A 358 11.66 -16.93 14.75
C GLY A 358 12.41 -16.60 13.45
N THR A 359 11.74 -16.66 12.31
CA THR A 359 12.28 -16.18 11.04
C THR A 359 12.29 -14.65 11.03
N ASP A 360 13.43 -14.07 10.63
CA ASP A 360 13.60 -12.63 10.45
C ASP A 360 13.46 -12.23 8.97
N VAL A 361 13.99 -13.06 8.07
CA VAL A 361 14.04 -12.80 6.62
C VAL A 361 13.46 -13.98 5.86
N GLY A 362 12.35 -13.77 5.18
CA GLY A 362 11.71 -14.75 4.28
C GLY A 362 12.37 -14.80 2.89
N PRO A 363 11.83 -15.62 1.96
CA PRO A 363 12.26 -15.65 0.56
C PRO A 363 11.83 -14.39 -0.19
N VAL A 364 12.45 -14.13 -1.34
CA VAL A 364 11.94 -13.17 -2.34
C VAL A 364 10.85 -13.84 -3.19
N ILE A 365 9.96 -13.04 -3.76
CA ILE A 365 8.69 -13.48 -4.35
C ILE A 365 8.82 -14.56 -5.45
N SER A 366 9.90 -14.57 -6.24
CA SER A 366 10.01 -15.47 -7.38
C SER A 366 11.47 -15.80 -7.73
N ARG A 367 11.65 -16.88 -8.49
CA ARG A 367 12.96 -17.26 -9.05
C ARG A 367 13.54 -16.15 -9.92
N ALA A 368 12.70 -15.46 -10.69
CA ALA A 368 13.13 -14.34 -11.53
C ALA A 368 13.64 -13.17 -10.67
N ALA A 369 12.95 -12.84 -9.57
CA ALA A 369 13.40 -11.82 -8.61
C ALA A 369 14.74 -12.20 -7.97
N LYS A 370 14.91 -13.46 -7.52
CA LYS A 370 16.16 -13.97 -6.98
C LYS A 370 17.31 -13.83 -7.99
N ALA A 371 17.10 -14.29 -9.21
CA ALA A 371 18.12 -14.22 -10.28
C ALA A 371 18.53 -12.77 -10.58
N ARG A 372 17.55 -11.85 -10.68
CA ARG A 372 17.81 -10.41 -10.89
C ARG A 372 18.60 -9.78 -9.76
N ILE A 373 18.26 -10.10 -8.50
CA ILE A 373 18.98 -9.59 -7.33
C ILE A 373 20.41 -10.09 -7.37
N LEU A 374 20.63 -11.40 -7.53
CA LEU A 374 21.98 -11.98 -7.59
C LEU A 374 22.81 -11.36 -8.71
N ALA A 375 22.25 -11.14 -9.90
CA ALA A 375 22.96 -10.48 -11.00
C ALA A 375 23.39 -9.05 -10.64
N LEU A 376 22.53 -8.28 -9.94
CA LEU A 376 22.89 -6.94 -9.46
C LEU A 376 24.01 -6.98 -8.40
N LEU A 377 24.02 -8.00 -7.53
CA LEU A 377 25.11 -8.15 -6.55
C LEU A 377 26.45 -8.44 -7.24
N GLU A 378 26.46 -9.29 -8.28
CA GLU A 378 27.66 -9.52 -9.09
C GLU A 378 28.14 -8.24 -9.79
N THR A 379 27.20 -7.43 -10.30
CA THR A 379 27.52 -6.12 -10.90
C THR A 379 28.19 -5.20 -9.87
N GLY A 380 27.69 -5.14 -8.64
CA GLY A 380 28.31 -4.33 -7.58
C GLY A 380 29.75 -4.72 -7.27
N VAL A 381 30.02 -6.04 -7.21
CA VAL A 381 31.40 -6.55 -7.05
C VAL A 381 32.26 -6.14 -8.24
N ALA A 382 31.77 -6.30 -9.47
CA ALA A 382 32.50 -5.97 -10.68
C ALA A 382 32.78 -4.47 -10.83
N GLU A 383 31.91 -3.61 -10.30
CA GLU A 383 32.08 -2.15 -10.28
C GLU A 383 33.01 -1.66 -9.17
N GLY A 384 33.51 -2.57 -8.31
CA GLY A 384 34.50 -2.28 -7.28
C GLY A 384 33.92 -1.92 -5.90
N ALA A 385 32.63 -2.14 -5.66
CA ALA A 385 32.07 -2.05 -4.30
C ALA A 385 32.62 -3.18 -3.41
N THR A 386 32.92 -2.86 -2.16
CA THR A 386 33.41 -3.86 -1.18
C THR A 386 32.25 -4.67 -0.63
N LEU A 387 32.23 -5.98 -0.91
CA LEU A 387 31.23 -6.91 -0.37
C LEU A 387 31.55 -7.24 1.09
N THR A 388 30.98 -6.49 2.03
CA THR A 388 31.27 -6.59 3.47
C THR A 388 30.52 -7.74 4.15
N LEU A 389 29.32 -8.05 3.65
CA LEU A 389 28.54 -9.24 4.03
C LEU A 389 27.94 -9.85 2.78
N ASP A 390 28.20 -11.14 2.56
CA ASP A 390 27.74 -11.88 1.37
C ASP A 390 26.60 -12.85 1.72
N GLY A 391 25.41 -12.57 1.23
CA GLY A 391 24.22 -13.42 1.38
C GLY A 391 23.86 -14.22 0.12
N ARG A 392 24.68 -14.21 -0.93
CA ARG A 392 24.37 -14.85 -2.23
C ARG A 392 24.25 -16.37 -2.16
N SER A 393 25.04 -17.02 -1.32
CA SER A 393 25.16 -18.49 -1.24
C SER A 393 24.31 -19.10 -0.12
N ILE A 394 23.31 -18.38 0.40
CA ILE A 394 22.49 -18.90 1.49
C ILE A 394 21.73 -20.17 1.05
N SER A 395 21.75 -21.18 1.90
CA SER A 395 20.92 -22.38 1.77
C SER A 395 20.09 -22.55 3.03
N VAL A 396 18.80 -22.80 2.87
CA VAL A 396 17.86 -22.99 3.98
C VAL A 396 17.48 -24.46 4.03
N ARG A 397 17.85 -25.12 5.12
CA ARG A 397 17.61 -26.56 5.30
C ARG A 397 16.12 -26.89 5.27
N GLY A 398 15.74 -27.83 4.38
CA GLY A 398 14.35 -28.23 4.15
C GLY A 398 13.60 -27.35 3.16
N TYR A 399 14.26 -26.31 2.63
CA TYR A 399 13.72 -25.36 1.64
C TYR A 399 14.78 -25.01 0.58
N GLU A 400 15.56 -25.99 0.15
CA GLU A 400 16.74 -25.81 -0.70
C GLU A 400 16.40 -25.17 -2.06
N ASP A 401 15.21 -25.44 -2.59
CA ASP A 401 14.70 -24.87 -3.84
C ASP A 401 14.04 -23.49 -3.67
N GLY A 402 13.93 -22.99 -2.44
CA GLY A 402 13.29 -21.72 -2.11
C GLY A 402 14.03 -20.49 -2.66
N ASN A 403 13.30 -19.41 -2.80
CA ASN A 403 13.81 -18.17 -3.39
C ASN A 403 14.57 -17.31 -2.36
N PHE A 404 15.43 -17.90 -1.55
CA PHE A 404 16.15 -17.18 -0.50
C PHE A 404 17.35 -16.41 -1.05
N VAL A 405 17.53 -15.20 -0.51
CA VAL A 405 18.73 -14.37 -0.60
C VAL A 405 19.04 -13.91 0.82
N GLY A 406 20.26 -14.09 1.27
CA GLY A 406 20.68 -13.68 2.62
C GLY A 406 20.94 -12.18 2.72
N PRO A 407 20.98 -11.62 3.94
CA PRO A 407 21.41 -10.26 4.17
C PRO A 407 22.76 -9.97 3.51
N THR A 408 22.81 -8.92 2.69
CA THR A 408 24.00 -8.54 1.94
C THR A 408 24.30 -7.07 2.20
N ILE A 409 25.57 -6.75 2.45
CA ILE A 409 26.03 -5.38 2.72
C ILE A 409 27.22 -5.07 1.82
N PHE A 410 27.11 -3.98 1.06
CA PHE A 410 28.22 -3.39 0.33
C PHE A 410 28.68 -2.10 1.00
N SER A 411 30.00 -1.89 1.10
CA SER A 411 30.62 -0.60 1.42
C SER A 411 31.39 -0.05 0.22
N ASP A 412 31.93 1.14 0.36
CA ASP A 412 32.65 1.85 -0.70
C ASP A 412 31.84 2.05 -1.99
N VAL A 413 30.53 2.18 -1.82
CA VAL A 413 29.59 2.40 -2.93
C VAL A 413 29.66 3.86 -3.38
N THR A 414 29.65 4.06 -4.70
CA THR A 414 29.62 5.39 -5.31
C THR A 414 28.30 5.63 -6.06
N THR A 415 28.00 6.89 -6.34
CA THR A 415 26.78 7.28 -7.08
C THR A 415 26.76 6.80 -8.53
N GLU A 416 27.94 6.44 -9.08
CA GLU A 416 28.10 5.99 -10.45
C GLU A 416 27.73 4.50 -10.63
N MET A 417 27.82 3.71 -9.55
CA MET A 417 27.57 2.28 -9.60
C MET A 417 26.10 1.96 -9.89
N GLN A 418 25.87 0.93 -10.69
CA GLN A 418 24.54 0.47 -11.05
C GLN A 418 23.73 0.03 -9.84
N ILE A 419 24.38 -0.62 -8.85
CA ILE A 419 23.72 -1.03 -7.60
C ILE A 419 23.19 0.17 -6.81
N TYR A 420 23.79 1.37 -6.92
CA TYR A 420 23.26 2.60 -6.34
C TYR A 420 22.10 3.18 -7.16
N ARG A 421 22.22 3.20 -8.47
CA ARG A 421 21.23 3.81 -9.39
C ARG A 421 19.97 2.99 -9.55
N THR A 422 20.08 1.64 -9.37
CA THR A 422 18.96 0.71 -9.56
C THR A 422 18.33 0.32 -8.23
N GLU A 423 17.01 0.28 -8.15
CA GLU A 423 16.28 -0.31 -7.03
C GLU A 423 16.48 -1.82 -7.04
N ILE A 424 17.19 -2.35 -6.03
CA ILE A 424 17.52 -3.78 -5.95
C ILE A 424 16.29 -4.61 -5.56
N PHE A 425 15.49 -4.13 -4.62
CA PHE A 425 14.29 -4.78 -4.12
C PHE A 425 14.57 -6.18 -3.58
N GLY A 426 15.59 -6.27 -2.75
CA GLY A 426 16.12 -7.48 -2.11
C GLY A 426 16.77 -7.13 -0.76
N PRO A 427 17.22 -8.12 0.04
CA PRO A 427 17.81 -7.90 1.36
C PRO A 427 19.25 -7.39 1.25
N VAL A 428 19.39 -6.18 0.71
CA VAL A 428 20.69 -5.59 0.36
C VAL A 428 20.77 -4.15 0.88
N LEU A 429 21.80 -3.86 1.67
CA LEU A 429 22.14 -2.53 2.14
C LEU A 429 23.43 -2.05 1.46
N LEU A 430 23.39 -0.83 0.96
CA LEU A 430 24.55 -0.11 0.44
C LEU A 430 25.02 0.90 1.50
N VAL A 431 26.31 0.98 1.74
CA VAL A 431 26.90 1.88 2.73
C VAL A 431 27.81 2.88 2.04
N MET A 432 27.55 4.15 2.31
CA MET A 432 28.33 5.28 1.88
C MET A 432 28.75 6.11 3.11
N SER A 433 29.81 6.89 2.98
CA SER A 433 30.28 7.78 4.04
C SER A 433 30.56 9.17 3.47
N VAL A 434 30.19 10.21 4.21
CA VAL A 434 30.42 11.60 3.89
C VAL A 434 30.95 12.37 5.09
N PRO A 435 31.68 13.48 4.90
CA PRO A 435 32.24 14.24 6.01
C PRO A 435 31.18 14.95 6.87
N THR A 436 30.17 15.57 6.25
CA THR A 436 29.23 16.48 6.90
C THR A 436 27.77 16.18 6.59
N LEU A 437 26.85 16.74 7.37
CA LEU A 437 25.41 16.68 7.11
C LEU A 437 25.05 17.34 5.77
N ASP A 438 25.74 18.41 5.40
CA ASP A 438 25.51 19.13 4.15
C ASP A 438 25.85 18.24 2.94
N ASP A 439 26.95 17.51 3.02
CA ASP A 439 27.32 16.52 2.01
C ASP A 439 26.28 15.38 1.91
N ALA A 440 25.74 14.94 3.04
CA ALA A 440 24.69 13.93 3.06
C ALA A 440 23.39 14.43 2.42
N ILE A 441 22.99 15.68 2.71
CA ILE A 441 21.82 16.31 2.07
C ILE A 441 22.03 16.43 0.57
N ALA A 442 23.20 16.91 0.13
CA ALA A 442 23.54 17.04 -1.29
C ALA A 442 23.52 15.68 -2.00
N LEU A 443 24.10 14.63 -1.38
CA LEU A 443 24.09 13.25 -1.91
C LEU A 443 22.65 12.73 -2.10
N VAL A 444 21.81 12.85 -1.09
CA VAL A 444 20.42 12.36 -1.15
C VAL A 444 19.60 13.16 -2.16
N ASN A 445 19.78 14.47 -2.22
CA ASN A 445 19.07 15.34 -3.16
C ASN A 445 19.51 15.12 -4.62
N SER A 446 20.70 14.60 -4.89
CA SER A 446 21.16 14.26 -6.23
C SER A 446 20.54 12.97 -6.80
N ASN A 447 19.93 12.12 -5.93
CA ASN A 447 19.34 10.86 -6.36
C ASN A 447 18.03 11.12 -7.14
N PRO A 448 17.76 10.40 -8.25
CA PRO A 448 16.54 10.58 -9.04
C PRO A 448 15.24 10.18 -8.34
N TYR A 449 15.31 9.49 -7.22
CA TYR A 449 14.15 9.06 -6.44
C TYR A 449 13.91 9.98 -5.25
N GLY A 450 12.64 10.16 -4.87
CA GLY A 450 12.23 11.05 -3.79
C GLY A 450 11.11 10.47 -2.92
N ASN A 451 11.16 9.18 -2.58
CA ASN A 451 10.10 8.51 -1.81
C ASN A 451 10.26 8.75 -0.30
N GLY A 452 11.32 8.24 0.31
CA GLY A 452 11.53 8.33 1.75
C GLY A 452 12.99 8.50 2.14
N VAL A 453 13.23 9.12 3.30
CA VAL A 453 14.54 9.27 3.94
C VAL A 453 14.43 9.27 5.44
N GLY A 454 15.40 8.66 6.14
CA GLY A 454 15.56 8.74 7.58
C GLY A 454 16.78 9.56 7.98
N LEU A 455 16.69 10.33 9.06
CA LEU A 455 17.83 10.94 9.76
C LEU A 455 17.88 10.41 11.17
N PHE A 456 19.06 9.97 11.60
CA PHE A 456 19.33 9.56 12.99
C PHE A 456 20.25 10.57 13.65
N THR A 457 19.77 11.23 14.70
CA THR A 457 20.49 12.27 15.45
C THR A 457 19.81 12.52 16.79
N SER A 458 20.55 13.03 17.76
CA SER A 458 20.02 13.61 19.00
C SER A 458 19.87 15.14 18.91
N SER A 459 20.38 15.78 17.83
CA SER A 459 20.37 17.22 17.64
C SER A 459 19.08 17.73 16.98
N GLY A 460 18.26 18.48 17.71
CA GLY A 460 17.08 19.15 17.14
C GLY A 460 17.43 20.16 16.04
N ALA A 461 18.60 20.81 16.12
CA ALA A 461 19.07 21.75 15.10
C ALA A 461 19.39 21.02 13.78
N ALA A 462 20.10 19.89 13.86
CA ALA A 462 20.40 19.06 12.70
C ALA A 462 19.11 18.51 12.06
N ALA A 463 18.18 18.02 12.88
CA ALA A 463 16.88 17.51 12.42
C ALA A 463 16.07 18.61 11.70
N ARG A 464 16.02 19.84 12.24
CA ARG A 464 15.32 20.95 11.60
C ARG A 464 15.98 21.37 10.29
N LYS A 465 17.31 21.46 10.23
CA LYS A 465 18.05 21.75 9.00
C LYS A 465 17.73 20.69 7.94
N PHE A 466 17.86 19.40 8.29
CA PHE A 466 17.61 18.28 7.39
C PHE A 466 16.21 18.32 6.80
N GLN A 467 15.15 18.40 7.63
CA GLN A 467 13.76 18.41 7.14
C GLN A 467 13.44 19.61 6.25
N THR A 468 14.20 20.72 6.35
CA THR A 468 13.99 21.92 5.55
C THR A 468 14.69 21.83 4.20
N GLU A 469 15.88 21.22 4.15
CA GLU A 469 16.76 21.24 2.98
C GLU A 469 16.69 19.97 2.13
N ILE A 470 16.10 18.88 2.68
CA ILE A 470 15.96 17.61 1.96
C ILE A 470 14.77 17.65 1.00
N ASP A 471 14.98 17.27 -0.27
CA ASP A 471 13.93 17.20 -1.31
C ASP A 471 13.38 15.78 -1.46
N ILE A 472 12.76 15.27 -0.40
CA ILE A 472 12.16 13.93 -0.32
C ILE A 472 10.73 14.03 0.21
N GLY A 473 9.83 13.21 -0.34
CA GLY A 473 8.41 13.27 0.00
C GLY A 473 8.08 12.87 1.43
N GLN A 474 8.84 11.95 2.04
CA GLN A 474 8.61 11.45 3.41
C GLN A 474 9.92 11.46 4.20
N VAL A 475 9.93 12.17 5.32
CA VAL A 475 11.12 12.36 6.16
C VAL A 475 10.86 11.78 7.55
N GLY A 476 11.74 10.88 8.00
CA GLY A 476 11.75 10.33 9.35
C GLY A 476 12.89 10.91 10.18
N ILE A 477 12.61 11.29 11.42
CA ILE A 477 13.64 11.65 12.40
C ILE A 477 13.68 10.53 13.43
N ASN A 478 14.80 9.82 13.48
CA ASN A 478 15.00 8.59 14.27
C ASN A 478 14.02 7.45 13.91
N ILE A 479 13.46 7.51 12.70
CA ILE A 479 12.57 6.51 12.11
C ILE A 479 13.07 6.22 10.70
N PRO A 480 13.49 4.97 10.39
CA PRO A 480 14.07 4.65 9.08
C PRO A 480 13.02 4.51 7.97
N ILE A 481 11.77 4.16 8.33
CA ILE A 481 10.67 3.92 7.39
C ILE A 481 9.51 4.85 7.78
N PRO A 482 9.49 6.11 7.29
CA PRO A 482 8.52 7.13 7.72
C PRO A 482 7.16 7.01 7.01
N VAL A 483 6.57 5.81 6.94
CA VAL A 483 5.22 5.63 6.39
C VAL A 483 4.20 6.29 7.30
N PRO A 484 3.45 7.29 6.83
CA PRO A 484 2.51 8.00 7.69
C PRO A 484 1.29 7.14 8.04
N VAL A 485 0.68 7.44 9.17
CA VAL A 485 -0.66 6.94 9.51
C VAL A 485 -1.71 7.57 8.57
N PRO A 486 -2.87 6.95 8.35
CA PRO A 486 -3.83 7.37 7.31
C PRO A 486 -4.44 8.78 7.46
N TYR A 487 -4.17 9.50 8.52
CA TYR A 487 -4.54 10.92 8.65
C TYR A 487 -3.68 11.85 7.77
N PHE A 488 -2.50 11.39 7.38
CA PHE A 488 -1.57 12.08 6.49
C PHE A 488 -1.39 11.26 5.21
N SER A 489 -1.20 11.93 4.08
CA SER A 489 -1.06 11.24 2.81
C SER A 489 0.34 10.64 2.63
N PHE A 490 0.41 9.47 1.98
CA PHE A 490 1.65 8.94 1.45
C PHE A 490 2.12 9.86 0.32
N THR A 491 3.23 10.52 0.54
CA THR A 491 3.80 11.50 -0.39
C THR A 491 5.02 10.92 -1.11
N GLY A 492 5.55 11.65 -2.04
CA GLY A 492 6.72 11.29 -2.83
C GLY A 492 7.01 12.41 -3.83
N SER A 493 8.19 12.38 -4.40
CA SER A 493 8.62 13.34 -5.43
C SER A 493 9.49 12.67 -6.49
N ARG A 494 9.85 13.41 -7.51
CA ARG A 494 10.78 13.02 -8.58
C ARG A 494 10.39 11.67 -9.22
N GLY A 495 11.33 10.76 -9.44
CA GLY A 495 11.10 9.45 -10.07
C GLY A 495 10.31 8.44 -9.22
N SER A 496 9.95 8.79 -7.98
CA SER A 496 9.18 7.89 -7.11
C SER A 496 7.68 8.11 -7.17
N LYS A 497 7.21 9.24 -7.71
CA LYS A 497 5.78 9.54 -7.78
C LYS A 497 5.45 10.41 -8.98
N LEU A 498 4.38 10.06 -9.69
CA LEU A 498 3.71 10.90 -10.67
C LEU A 498 2.25 11.11 -10.28
N GLY A 499 1.75 12.32 -10.52
CA GLY A 499 0.47 12.80 -10.02
C GLY A 499 0.55 13.39 -8.61
N ASP A 500 -0.23 14.44 -8.34
CA ASP A 500 -0.07 15.29 -7.16
C ASP A 500 -0.67 14.69 -5.89
N LEU A 501 -1.77 13.94 -6.01
CA LEU A 501 -2.55 13.45 -4.88
C LEU A 501 -2.08 12.08 -4.39
N GLY A 502 -2.03 11.88 -3.09
CA GLY A 502 -1.63 10.63 -2.47
C GLY A 502 -2.78 9.62 -2.30
N PRO A 503 -2.47 8.34 -2.05
CA PRO A 503 -3.45 7.25 -2.05
C PRO A 503 -4.34 7.16 -0.81
N TYR A 504 -4.03 7.89 0.26
CA TYR A 504 -4.85 7.99 1.47
C TYR A 504 -4.69 9.36 2.15
N GLY A 505 -5.30 9.58 3.32
CA GLY A 505 -5.37 10.86 3.99
C GLY A 505 -6.37 11.81 3.31
N LYS A 506 -6.21 13.12 3.50
CA LYS A 506 -7.10 14.13 2.89
C LYS A 506 -7.00 14.17 1.36
N GLN A 507 -5.81 13.88 0.82
CA GLN A 507 -5.56 13.94 -0.62
C GLN A 507 -6.33 12.88 -1.40
N VAL A 508 -6.58 11.70 -0.84
CA VAL A 508 -7.31 10.63 -1.53
C VAL A 508 -8.77 11.00 -1.76
N VAL A 509 -9.38 11.77 -0.85
CA VAL A 509 -10.74 12.29 -1.04
C VAL A 509 -10.77 13.26 -2.22
N GLN A 510 -9.76 14.11 -2.37
CA GLN A 510 -9.60 14.99 -3.53
C GLN A 510 -9.39 14.19 -4.81
N PHE A 511 -8.62 13.10 -4.74
CA PHE A 511 -8.37 12.22 -5.89
C PHE A 511 -9.65 11.55 -6.40
N TYR A 512 -10.48 11.02 -5.50
CA TYR A 512 -11.70 10.29 -5.83
C TYR A 512 -12.95 11.15 -5.91
N THR A 513 -12.86 12.47 -5.75
CA THR A 513 -13.99 13.38 -5.90
C THR A 513 -13.65 14.56 -6.81
N GLN A 514 -14.67 15.14 -7.41
CA GLN A 514 -14.58 16.45 -8.05
C GLN A 514 -15.30 17.49 -7.21
N THR A 515 -14.73 18.67 -7.14
CA THR A 515 -15.36 19.83 -6.51
C THR A 515 -16.28 20.51 -7.52
N LYS A 516 -17.55 20.72 -7.12
CA LYS A 516 -18.48 21.55 -7.85
C LYS A 516 -18.72 22.81 -7.03
N THR A 517 -18.42 23.96 -7.58
CA THR A 517 -18.72 25.25 -6.98
C THR A 517 -20.10 25.71 -7.43
N VAL A 518 -20.93 26.11 -6.48
CA VAL A 518 -22.26 26.65 -6.72
C VAL A 518 -22.26 28.08 -6.21
N THR A 519 -22.67 29.01 -7.07
CA THR A 519 -22.92 30.40 -6.72
C THR A 519 -24.41 30.61 -6.87
N ALA A 520 -25.08 30.98 -5.79
CA ALA A 520 -26.53 31.07 -5.75
C ALA A 520 -26.98 32.48 -5.33
N ARG A 521 -27.96 33.03 -6.02
CA ARG A 521 -28.65 34.24 -5.64
C ARG A 521 -30.15 33.99 -5.65
N TRP A 522 -30.81 34.31 -4.57
CA TRP A 522 -32.25 34.19 -4.44
C TRP A 522 -32.88 35.56 -4.47
N PHE A 523 -33.85 35.76 -5.36
CA PHE A 523 -34.57 37.03 -5.53
C PHE A 523 -35.91 36.95 -4.80
N ASP A 524 -36.27 38.02 -4.10
CA ASP A 524 -37.64 38.27 -3.66
C ASP A 524 -38.37 39.15 -4.69
N ASP A 525 -39.69 39.22 -4.59
CA ASP A 525 -40.54 40.01 -5.51
C ASP A 525 -40.22 41.52 -5.51
N ALA A 526 -39.49 42.02 -4.50
CA ALA A 526 -39.11 43.43 -4.38
C ALA A 526 -37.84 43.78 -5.18
N THR A 527 -37.04 42.78 -5.59
CA THR A 527 -35.74 42.98 -6.26
C THR A 527 -35.78 42.83 -7.78
N VAL A 528 -36.95 42.60 -8.39
CA VAL A 528 -37.15 42.25 -9.82
C VAL A 528 -36.96 43.43 -10.80
N ASN A 529 -36.59 44.62 -10.37
CA ASN A 529 -36.54 45.80 -11.23
C ASN A 529 -35.14 46.21 -11.73
N ASP A 530 -34.14 45.38 -11.60
CA ASP A 530 -32.84 45.65 -12.21
C ASP A 530 -32.90 45.32 -13.71
N GLY A 531 -32.72 46.35 -14.56
CA GLY A 531 -32.67 46.18 -16.01
C GLY A 531 -31.58 45.19 -16.45
N VAL A 532 -31.52 44.90 -17.75
CA VAL A 532 -30.51 43.98 -18.32
C VAL A 532 -29.10 44.45 -17.95
N ASN A 533 -28.38 43.65 -17.17
CA ASN A 533 -27.00 43.91 -16.85
C ASN A 533 -26.08 43.07 -17.76
N THR A 534 -25.29 43.72 -18.59
CA THR A 534 -24.32 43.10 -19.53
C THR A 534 -22.89 43.08 -18.98
N THR A 535 -22.69 43.51 -17.73
CA THR A 535 -21.36 43.53 -17.07
C THR A 535 -21.20 42.35 -16.14
N ILE A 536 -19.93 41.95 -15.90
CA ILE A 536 -19.56 40.86 -14.98
C ILE A 536 -19.65 41.31 -13.49
N SER A 537 -20.09 42.53 -13.21
CA SER A 537 -20.15 43.04 -11.84
C SER A 537 -21.27 42.36 -11.02
N LEU A 538 -20.94 41.84 -9.87
CA LEU A 538 -21.86 41.30 -8.85
C LEU A 538 -22.21 42.37 -7.77
N ARG A 539 -21.98 43.65 -8.05
CA ARG A 539 -22.28 44.77 -7.13
C ARG A 539 -23.76 45.01 -7.01
#